data_b585c397a900522ecd26a2097ddfa97a
#
_entry.id   b585c397a900522ecd26a2097ddfa97a
#
_cell.length_a   1.000
_cell.length_b   1.000
_cell.length_c   1.000
_cell.angle_alpha   90.00
_cell.angle_beta   90.00
_cell.angle_gamma   90.00
#
_symmetry.space_group_name_H-M   'P 1'
#
loop_
_entity.id
_entity.type
_entity.pdbx_description
1 polymer ?
#
loop_
_entity_poly.entity_id
_entity_poly.type
_entity_poly.pdbx_seq_one_letter_code
_entity_poly.pdbx_strand_id
1 'polypeptide(L)'
;MLTSHTTANGSLRIVSRRIEHSSSYAFPVAQLHAGLITEQYWRDRLDRVGGPGATLDEVTTGPGTISVAMSQSIPAEHLPSIVSKVRSGDLVIKRTETWGTLDGDHAEGTFTAEVQGAPATISGTQTLTAAGSGSKVQVEGKADVRIPLIGGKIESAIADEVLRLIEKEQGFTQQWLGA
;
A
#
# COMPACT_ATOMS: atom_id res chain seq x y z
N MET A 1 -3.57 -36.72 45.77
CA MET A 1 -3.50 -35.28 45.49
C MET A 1 -2.77 -35.07 44.19
N LEU A 2 -3.51 -34.87 43.12
CA LEU A 2 -2.97 -34.63 41.77
C LEU A 2 -3.04 -33.12 41.52
N THR A 3 -1.90 -32.46 41.46
CA THR A 3 -1.80 -31.04 41.07
C THR A 3 -1.74 -30.94 39.55
N SER A 4 -2.81 -30.45 38.97
CA SER A 4 -2.89 -30.15 37.55
C SER A 4 -2.11 -28.86 37.23
N HIS A 5 -1.03 -28.97 36.47
CA HIS A 5 -0.37 -27.82 35.88
C HIS A 5 -1.15 -27.37 34.64
N THR A 6 -1.85 -26.27 34.76
CA THR A 6 -2.45 -25.55 33.62
C THR A 6 -1.35 -24.87 32.84
N THR A 7 -1.04 -25.39 31.68
CA THR A 7 -0.15 -24.73 30.72
C THR A 7 -0.91 -23.56 30.10
N ALA A 8 -0.55 -22.35 30.48
CA ALA A 8 -1.03 -21.13 29.82
C ALA A 8 -0.45 -21.06 28.41
N ASN A 9 -1.27 -21.42 27.43
CA ASN A 9 -0.94 -21.23 26.01
C ASN A 9 -1.03 -19.72 25.70
N GLY A 10 0.11 -19.03 25.82
CA GLY A 10 0.25 -17.64 25.44
C GLY A 10 0.14 -17.52 23.91
N SER A 11 -1.09 -17.42 23.41
CA SER A 11 -1.33 -17.03 22.02
C SER A 11 -0.77 -15.62 21.84
N LEU A 12 0.35 -15.50 21.13
CA LEU A 12 0.86 -14.24 20.65
C LEU A 12 -0.23 -13.63 19.76
N ARG A 13 -1.00 -12.68 20.30
CA ARG A 13 -1.90 -11.88 19.51
C ARG A 13 -1.04 -11.04 18.56
N ILE A 14 -1.00 -11.44 17.30
CA ILE A 14 -0.50 -10.61 16.21
C ILE A 14 -1.51 -9.47 16.08
N VAL A 15 -1.18 -8.32 16.62
CA VAL A 15 -2.00 -7.10 16.48
C VAL A 15 -1.48 -6.39 15.24
N SER A 16 -2.09 -6.66 14.10
CA SER A 16 -1.81 -5.90 12.88
C SER A 16 -2.43 -4.51 12.96
N ARG A 17 -1.72 -3.49 12.47
CA ARG A 17 -2.23 -2.12 12.39
C ARG A 17 -3.10 -1.96 11.14
N ARG A 18 -4.36 -1.56 11.34
CA ARG A 18 -5.31 -1.28 10.27
C ARG A 18 -4.94 0.00 9.53
N ILE A 19 -5.10 -0.02 8.21
CA ILE A 19 -4.92 1.10 7.30
C ILE A 19 -6.25 1.31 6.59
N GLU A 20 -6.81 2.50 6.73
CA GLU A 20 -8.05 2.90 6.05
C GLU A 20 -7.88 4.31 5.49
N HIS A 21 -8.23 4.51 4.25
CA HIS A 21 -8.20 5.82 3.61
C HIS A 21 -9.26 5.92 2.52
N SER A 22 -9.80 7.11 2.34
CA SER A 22 -10.74 7.43 1.27
C SER A 22 -10.26 8.62 0.48
N SER A 23 -10.01 8.42 -0.81
CA SER A 23 -9.60 9.45 -1.76
C SER A 23 -10.76 9.81 -2.68
N SER A 24 -11.06 11.10 -2.81
CA SER A 24 -12.08 11.60 -3.75
C SER A 24 -11.42 12.26 -4.96
N TYR A 25 -12.01 12.03 -6.13
CA TYR A 25 -11.53 12.55 -7.41
C TYR A 25 -12.66 13.29 -8.13
N ALA A 26 -12.30 14.38 -8.81
CA ALA A 26 -13.25 15.18 -9.60
C ALA A 26 -13.65 14.51 -10.94
N PHE A 27 -13.09 13.34 -11.23
CA PHE A 27 -13.26 12.62 -12.51
C PHE A 27 -14.24 11.45 -12.36
N PRO A 28 -15.05 11.15 -13.40
CA PRO A 28 -15.92 9.98 -13.40
C PRO A 28 -15.14 8.67 -13.25
N VAL A 29 -15.80 7.65 -12.71
CA VAL A 29 -15.23 6.30 -12.51
C VAL A 29 -14.54 5.75 -13.74
N ALA A 30 -15.19 5.86 -14.92
CA ALA A 30 -14.64 5.34 -16.16
C ALA A 30 -13.31 6.02 -16.54
N GLN A 31 -13.19 7.32 -16.33
CA GLN A 31 -11.96 8.06 -16.62
C GLN A 31 -10.84 7.70 -15.64
N LEU A 32 -11.14 7.60 -14.34
CA LEU A 32 -10.16 7.18 -13.34
C LEU A 32 -9.70 5.74 -13.60
N HIS A 33 -10.63 4.82 -13.83
CA HIS A 33 -10.29 3.43 -14.14
C HIS A 33 -9.42 3.30 -15.39
N ALA A 34 -9.78 4.01 -16.49
CA ALA A 34 -8.97 4.01 -17.70
C ALA A 34 -7.53 4.48 -17.46
N GLY A 35 -7.33 5.47 -16.58
CA GLY A 35 -5.99 5.88 -16.15
C GLY A 35 -5.27 4.78 -15.38
N LEU A 36 -5.93 4.21 -14.37
CA LEU A 36 -5.34 3.20 -13.47
C LEU A 36 -4.89 1.92 -14.19
N ILE A 37 -5.56 1.53 -15.30
CA ILE A 37 -5.17 0.35 -16.09
C ILE A 37 -4.16 0.66 -17.20
N THR A 38 -3.61 1.88 -17.26
CA THR A 38 -2.62 2.32 -18.24
C THR A 38 -1.22 2.24 -17.68
N GLU A 39 -0.29 1.55 -18.36
CA GLU A 39 1.11 1.42 -17.92
C GLU A 39 1.78 2.79 -17.74
N GLN A 40 1.51 3.76 -18.62
CA GLN A 40 2.11 5.09 -18.57
C GLN A 40 1.78 5.82 -17.26
N TYR A 41 0.56 5.65 -16.72
CA TYR A 41 0.18 6.21 -15.42
C TYR A 41 1.13 5.74 -14.30
N TRP A 42 1.49 4.45 -14.27
CA TRP A 42 2.35 3.88 -13.25
C TRP A 42 3.80 4.33 -13.38
N ARG A 43 4.30 4.49 -14.61
CA ARG A 43 5.62 5.07 -14.88
C ARG A 43 5.70 6.50 -14.37
N ASP A 44 4.75 7.33 -14.78
CA ASP A 44 4.70 8.74 -14.39
C ASP A 44 4.50 8.92 -12.87
N ARG A 45 3.71 8.04 -12.25
CA ARG A 45 3.52 8.03 -10.79
C ARG A 45 4.84 7.73 -10.06
N LEU A 46 5.56 6.71 -10.48
CA LEU A 46 6.85 6.36 -9.87
C LEU A 46 7.88 7.45 -10.05
N ASP A 47 7.96 8.03 -11.24
CA ASP A 47 8.89 9.14 -11.51
C ASP A 47 8.59 10.37 -10.65
N ARG A 48 7.32 10.66 -10.40
CA ARG A 48 6.91 11.85 -9.67
C ARG A 48 6.88 11.69 -8.15
N VAL A 49 6.40 10.54 -7.65
CA VAL A 49 6.16 10.31 -6.23
C VAL A 49 6.78 9.02 -5.67
N GLY A 50 7.45 8.24 -6.49
CA GLY A 50 8.04 6.96 -6.06
C GLY A 50 9.30 7.08 -5.20
N GLY A 51 9.92 8.24 -5.22
CA GLY A 51 11.17 8.49 -4.49
C GLY A 51 12.43 8.04 -5.24
N PRO A 52 13.61 8.25 -4.65
CA PRO A 52 14.88 7.92 -5.28
C PRO A 52 15.01 6.41 -5.58
N GLY A 53 15.42 6.07 -6.80
CA GLY A 53 15.65 4.68 -7.20
C GLY A 53 14.40 3.82 -7.34
N ALA A 54 13.21 4.43 -7.40
CA ALA A 54 11.98 3.71 -7.67
C ALA A 54 12.00 3.13 -9.09
N THR A 55 11.58 1.88 -9.24
CA THR A 55 11.53 1.18 -10.53
C THR A 55 10.21 0.47 -10.72
N LEU A 56 9.72 0.47 -11.96
CA LEU A 56 8.62 -0.38 -12.40
C LEU A 56 9.23 -1.69 -12.90
N ASP A 57 9.11 -2.75 -12.11
CA ASP A 57 9.82 -4.01 -12.34
C ASP A 57 9.09 -4.90 -13.35
N GLU A 58 7.76 -4.93 -13.27
CA GLU A 58 6.91 -5.74 -14.14
C GLU A 58 5.54 -5.09 -14.32
N VAL A 59 5.02 -5.19 -15.53
CA VAL A 59 3.64 -4.79 -15.87
C VAL A 59 2.98 -5.89 -16.66
N THR A 60 1.81 -6.32 -16.21
CA THR A 60 0.96 -7.26 -16.93
C THR A 60 -0.40 -6.59 -17.17
N THR A 61 -0.79 -6.45 -18.42
CA THR A 61 -2.07 -5.90 -18.82
C THR A 61 -2.98 -6.98 -19.41
N GLY A 62 -4.27 -6.86 -19.13
CA GLY A 62 -5.32 -7.68 -19.73
C GLY A 62 -6.48 -6.79 -20.18
N PRO A 63 -7.58 -7.37 -20.71
CA PRO A 63 -8.77 -6.59 -21.09
C PRO A 63 -9.38 -5.89 -19.86
N GLY A 64 -9.17 -4.58 -19.76
CA GLY A 64 -9.66 -3.77 -18.63
C GLY A 64 -8.97 -4.04 -17.28
N THR A 65 -7.80 -4.68 -17.28
CA THR A 65 -7.07 -5.03 -16.05
C THR A 65 -5.60 -4.66 -16.11
N ILE A 66 -4.98 -4.50 -14.97
CA ILE A 66 -3.52 -4.32 -14.85
C ILE A 66 -3.00 -4.96 -13.56
N SER A 67 -1.77 -5.47 -13.62
CA SER A 67 -0.96 -5.82 -12.46
C SER A 67 0.41 -5.19 -12.64
N VAL A 68 0.88 -4.51 -11.61
CA VAL A 68 2.20 -3.84 -11.61
C VAL A 68 3.02 -4.29 -10.41
N ALA A 69 4.29 -4.58 -10.64
CA ALA A 69 5.26 -4.80 -9.59
C ALA A 69 6.31 -3.67 -9.62
N MET A 70 6.62 -3.15 -8.44
CA MET A 70 7.48 -1.98 -8.25
C MET A 70 8.46 -2.21 -7.14
N SER A 71 9.63 -1.61 -7.26
CA SER A 71 10.61 -1.50 -6.18
C SER A 71 10.79 -0.04 -5.80
N GLN A 72 10.85 0.22 -4.50
CA GLN A 72 11.11 1.54 -3.93
C GLN A 72 12.18 1.43 -2.86
N SER A 73 13.04 2.44 -2.75
CA SER A 73 14.06 2.50 -1.70
C SER A 73 13.77 3.70 -0.81
N ILE A 74 13.81 3.47 0.50
CA ILE A 74 13.75 4.55 1.50
C ILE A 74 15.15 4.69 2.08
N PRO A 75 15.84 5.83 1.83
CA PRO A 75 17.16 6.09 2.40
C PRO A 75 17.15 6.02 3.92
N ALA A 76 18.24 5.53 4.50
CA ALA A 76 18.37 5.34 5.95
C ALA A 76 18.09 6.61 6.77
N GLU A 77 18.49 7.77 6.25
CA GLU A 77 18.26 9.08 6.88
C GLU A 77 16.78 9.51 6.92
N HIS A 78 15.93 8.90 6.10
CA HIS A 78 14.48 9.18 6.07
C HIS A 78 13.65 8.19 6.89
N LEU A 79 14.30 7.18 7.50
CA LEU A 79 13.59 6.21 8.31
C LEU A 79 13.20 6.77 9.67
N PRO A 80 12.00 6.45 10.18
CA PRO A 80 11.65 6.73 11.57
C PRO A 80 12.69 6.15 12.53
N SER A 81 13.01 6.86 13.60
CA SER A 81 14.06 6.47 14.55
C SER A 81 13.86 5.07 15.16
N ILE A 82 12.60 4.63 15.29
CA ILE A 82 12.29 3.29 15.77
C ILE A 82 12.69 2.20 14.76
N VAL A 83 12.61 2.47 13.47
CA VAL A 83 13.02 1.54 12.40
C VAL A 83 14.53 1.47 12.32
N SER A 84 15.22 2.61 12.39
CA SER A 84 16.69 2.68 12.33
C SER A 84 17.38 1.99 13.54
N LYS A 85 16.66 1.83 14.66
CA LYS A 85 17.17 1.08 15.83
C LYS A 85 17.21 -0.43 15.63
N VAL A 86 16.37 -0.98 14.74
CA VAL A 86 16.27 -2.42 14.49
C VAL A 86 16.91 -2.84 13.19
N ARG A 87 17.15 -1.89 12.30
CA ARG A 87 17.76 -2.14 11.00
C ARG A 87 18.61 -0.95 10.59
N SER A 88 19.82 -1.24 10.10
CA SER A 88 20.72 -0.24 9.50
C SER A 88 20.60 -0.27 7.98
N GLY A 89 20.87 0.88 7.35
CA GLY A 89 20.88 1.04 5.90
C GLY A 89 19.50 1.34 5.31
N ASP A 90 19.48 1.47 3.99
CA ASP A 90 18.26 1.76 3.23
C ASP A 90 17.28 0.59 3.27
N LEU A 91 15.99 0.90 3.25
CA LEU A 91 14.94 -0.12 3.09
C LEU A 91 14.55 -0.26 1.62
N VAL A 92 14.56 -1.48 1.12
CA VAL A 92 13.99 -1.80 -0.17
C VAL A 92 12.62 -2.42 0.03
N ILE A 93 11.63 -1.83 -0.62
CA ILE A 93 10.23 -2.24 -0.55
C ILE A 93 9.82 -2.77 -1.93
N LYS A 94 9.30 -3.98 -1.96
CA LYS A 94 8.65 -4.57 -3.14
C LYS A 94 7.15 -4.38 -3.02
N ARG A 95 6.55 -3.70 -4.00
CA ARG A 95 5.11 -3.45 -4.06
C ARG A 95 4.50 -4.14 -5.26
N THR A 96 3.30 -4.65 -5.09
CA THR A 96 2.44 -5.11 -6.19
C THR A 96 1.07 -4.46 -6.05
N GLU A 97 0.56 -3.92 -7.13
CA GLU A 97 -0.79 -3.39 -7.20
C GLU A 97 -1.54 -3.96 -8.40
N THR A 98 -2.82 -4.23 -8.22
CA THR A 98 -3.69 -4.73 -9.27
C THR A 98 -4.96 -3.90 -9.38
N TRP A 99 -5.53 -3.83 -10.57
CA TRP A 99 -6.89 -3.37 -10.80
C TRP A 99 -7.60 -4.35 -11.71
N GLY A 100 -8.81 -4.72 -11.30
CA GLY A 100 -9.72 -5.55 -12.07
C GLY A 100 -10.55 -4.73 -13.06
N THR A 101 -11.40 -5.42 -13.80
CA THR A 101 -12.31 -4.80 -14.76
C THR A 101 -13.32 -3.89 -14.09
N LEU A 102 -13.70 -2.84 -14.80
CA LEU A 102 -14.82 -1.99 -14.40
C LEU A 102 -16.14 -2.71 -14.69
N ASP A 103 -16.94 -2.90 -13.66
CA ASP A 103 -18.31 -3.43 -13.73
C ASP A 103 -19.29 -2.34 -13.30
N GLY A 104 -20.00 -1.75 -14.28
CA GLY A 104 -20.78 -0.55 -14.03
C GLY A 104 -19.91 0.59 -13.51
N ASP A 105 -20.20 1.06 -12.31
CA ASP A 105 -19.44 2.11 -11.60
C ASP A 105 -18.54 1.54 -10.49
N HIS A 106 -18.15 0.27 -10.60
CA HIS A 106 -17.38 -0.42 -9.56
C HIS A 106 -16.17 -1.15 -10.14
N ALA A 107 -15.00 -0.98 -9.54
CA ALA A 107 -13.82 -1.79 -9.80
C ALA A 107 -13.08 -2.09 -8.49
N GLU A 108 -12.46 -3.25 -8.43
CA GLU A 108 -11.66 -3.68 -7.29
C GLU A 108 -10.19 -3.82 -7.67
N GLY A 109 -9.32 -3.53 -6.73
CA GLY A 109 -7.90 -3.73 -6.81
C GLY A 109 -7.34 -4.29 -5.53
N THR A 110 -6.10 -4.75 -5.58
CA THR A 110 -5.35 -5.21 -4.41
C THR A 110 -4.00 -4.52 -4.36
N PHE A 111 -3.42 -4.46 -3.17
CA PHE A 111 -2.03 -4.05 -3.01
C PHE A 111 -1.33 -4.91 -1.98
N THR A 112 -0.05 -5.14 -2.22
CA THR A 112 0.87 -5.74 -1.26
C THR A 112 2.16 -4.94 -1.24
N ALA A 113 2.84 -4.93 -0.11
CA ALA A 113 4.19 -4.41 0.01
C ALA A 113 4.96 -5.26 1.02
N GLU A 114 6.21 -5.56 0.69
CA GLU A 114 7.12 -6.34 1.54
C GLU A 114 8.42 -5.58 1.70
N VAL A 115 8.91 -5.50 2.92
CA VAL A 115 10.22 -4.94 3.21
C VAL A 115 11.26 -6.05 3.06
N GLN A 116 12.19 -5.89 2.13
CA GLN A 116 13.23 -6.90 1.90
C GLN A 116 14.10 -7.10 3.14
N GLY A 117 14.27 -8.37 3.55
CA GLY A 117 15.10 -8.75 4.68
C GLY A 117 14.54 -8.35 6.05
N ALA A 118 13.25 -8.02 6.14
CA ALA A 118 12.55 -7.74 7.38
C ALA A 118 11.19 -8.45 7.40
N PRO A 119 10.70 -8.90 8.57
CA PRO A 119 9.40 -9.55 8.70
C PRO A 119 8.26 -8.50 8.75
N ALA A 120 8.19 -7.64 7.75
CA ALA A 120 7.22 -6.57 7.63
C ALA A 120 6.48 -6.65 6.29
N THR A 121 5.17 -6.71 6.35
CA THR A 121 4.29 -6.76 5.18
C THR A 121 3.12 -5.80 5.33
N ILE A 122 2.64 -5.28 4.19
CA ILE A 122 1.43 -4.49 4.10
C ILE A 122 0.57 -5.14 3.02
N SER A 123 -0.71 -5.29 3.25
CA SER A 123 -1.62 -5.83 2.24
C SER A 123 -3.02 -5.28 2.42
N GLY A 124 -3.77 -5.24 1.34
CA GLY A 124 -5.15 -4.78 1.38
C GLY A 124 -5.83 -4.75 0.03
N THR A 125 -6.98 -4.12 0.02
CA THR A 125 -7.85 -3.95 -1.14
C THR A 125 -8.10 -2.47 -1.41
N GLN A 126 -8.43 -2.17 -2.65
CA GLN A 126 -8.86 -0.87 -3.11
C GLN A 126 -10.18 -1.03 -3.84
N THR A 127 -11.13 -0.15 -3.57
CA THR A 127 -12.46 -0.17 -4.22
C THR A 127 -12.71 1.18 -4.84
N LEU A 128 -12.92 1.18 -6.16
CA LEU A 128 -13.30 2.36 -6.92
C LEU A 128 -14.82 2.37 -7.11
N THR A 129 -15.46 3.49 -6.75
CA THR A 129 -16.90 3.68 -6.88
C THR A 129 -17.24 5.09 -7.33
N ALA A 130 -18.46 5.30 -7.86
CA ALA A 130 -18.97 6.63 -8.15
C ALA A 130 -19.21 7.43 -6.86
N ALA A 131 -18.99 8.74 -6.94
CA ALA A 131 -19.27 9.71 -5.89
C ALA A 131 -19.79 11.02 -6.51
N GLY A 132 -21.11 11.14 -6.66
CA GLY A 132 -21.70 12.24 -7.41
C GLY A 132 -21.26 12.21 -8.87
N SER A 133 -20.77 13.33 -9.39
CA SER A 133 -20.19 13.42 -10.75
C SER A 133 -18.73 12.94 -10.82
N GLY A 134 -18.09 12.70 -9.70
CA GLY A 134 -16.73 12.22 -9.58
C GLY A 134 -16.66 10.76 -9.17
N SER A 135 -15.54 10.40 -8.56
CA SER A 135 -15.28 9.04 -8.08
C SER A 135 -14.56 9.04 -6.74
N LYS A 136 -14.56 7.89 -6.10
CA LYS A 136 -13.91 7.64 -4.82
C LYS A 136 -13.16 6.32 -4.85
N VAL A 137 -11.96 6.31 -4.30
CA VAL A 137 -11.20 5.09 -4.00
C VAL A 137 -11.15 4.90 -2.49
N GLN A 138 -11.68 3.79 -2.03
CA GLN A 138 -11.57 3.35 -0.65
C GLN A 138 -10.42 2.35 -0.54
N VAL A 139 -9.48 2.60 0.36
CA VAL A 139 -8.35 1.71 0.67
C VAL A 139 -8.58 1.09 2.04
N GLU A 140 -8.50 -0.23 2.11
CA GLU A 140 -8.58 -1.00 3.35
C GLU A 140 -7.45 -2.01 3.39
N GLY A 141 -6.66 -1.98 4.45
CA GLY A 141 -5.52 -2.87 4.58
C GLY A 141 -4.99 -2.98 6.00
N LYS A 142 -3.88 -3.64 6.10
CA LYS A 142 -3.16 -3.84 7.35
C LYS A 142 -1.65 -3.85 7.15
N ALA A 143 -0.94 -3.34 8.15
CA ALA A 143 0.49 -3.54 8.34
C ALA A 143 0.72 -4.62 9.40
N ASP A 144 1.59 -5.56 9.12
CA ASP A 144 1.96 -6.69 9.97
C ASP A 144 3.49 -6.72 10.12
N VAL A 145 3.97 -6.54 11.34
CA VAL A 145 5.41 -6.55 11.66
C VAL A 145 5.67 -7.55 12.79
N ARG A 146 6.38 -8.63 12.46
CA ARG A 146 6.66 -9.72 13.38
C ARG A 146 7.99 -9.52 14.11
N ILE A 147 8.12 -8.41 14.84
CA ILE A 147 9.28 -8.11 15.69
C ILE A 147 8.80 -8.07 17.14
N PRO A 148 9.29 -8.96 18.02
CA PRO A 148 8.87 -8.99 19.41
C PRO A 148 9.07 -7.64 20.11
N LEU A 149 8.16 -7.27 21.00
CA LEU A 149 8.13 -6.10 21.86
C LEU A 149 7.90 -4.74 21.17
N ILE A 150 8.40 -4.54 19.96
CA ILE A 150 8.34 -3.24 19.26
C ILE A 150 7.56 -3.27 17.96
N GLY A 151 7.12 -4.46 17.51
CA GLY A 151 6.40 -4.63 16.25
C GLY A 151 5.21 -3.68 16.12
N GLY A 152 4.38 -3.54 17.14
CA GLY A 152 3.23 -2.64 17.12
C GLY A 152 3.56 -1.15 16.96
N LYS A 153 4.72 -0.70 17.48
CA LYS A 153 5.18 0.69 17.25
C LYS A 153 5.67 0.90 15.83
N ILE A 154 6.33 -0.12 15.26
CA ILE A 154 6.78 -0.10 13.85
C ILE A 154 5.57 -0.15 12.92
N GLU A 155 4.57 -0.99 13.19
CA GLU A 155 3.31 -1.03 12.42
C GLU A 155 2.60 0.33 12.38
N SER A 156 2.55 1.03 13.51
CA SER A 156 1.96 2.38 13.58
C SER A 156 2.74 3.38 12.73
N ALA A 157 4.07 3.37 12.80
CA ALA A 157 4.93 4.23 11.99
C ALA A 157 4.78 3.93 10.49
N ILE A 158 4.71 2.65 10.10
CA ILE A 158 4.47 2.23 8.73
C ILE A 158 3.09 2.70 8.25
N ALA A 159 2.04 2.52 9.05
CA ALA A 159 0.69 2.94 8.69
C ALA A 159 0.63 4.46 8.43
N ASP A 160 1.28 5.27 9.25
CA ASP A 160 1.34 6.72 9.07
C ASP A 160 2.06 7.11 7.76
N GLU A 161 3.19 6.45 7.44
CA GLU A 161 3.91 6.68 6.18
C GLU A 161 3.11 6.23 4.96
N VAL A 162 2.40 5.11 5.05
CA VAL A 162 1.52 4.62 3.96
C VAL A 162 0.40 5.61 3.69
N LEU A 163 -0.24 6.16 4.73
CA LEU A 163 -1.28 7.18 4.56
C LEU A 163 -0.75 8.44 3.88
N ARG A 164 0.43 8.92 4.27
CA ARG A 164 1.09 10.07 3.60
C ARG A 164 1.41 9.78 2.13
N LEU A 165 1.85 8.55 1.83
CA LEU A 165 2.12 8.14 0.44
C LEU A 165 0.83 8.11 -0.38
N ILE A 166 -0.25 7.53 0.15
CA ILE A 166 -1.56 7.51 -0.51
C ILE A 166 -2.05 8.93 -0.83
N GLU A 167 -1.89 9.89 0.09
CA GLU A 167 -2.25 11.28 -0.15
C GLU A 167 -1.43 11.92 -1.28
N LYS A 168 -0.13 11.64 -1.35
CA LYS A 168 0.74 12.12 -2.44
C LYS A 168 0.34 11.49 -3.78
N GLU A 169 0.06 10.20 -3.78
CA GLU A 169 -0.40 9.45 -4.97
C GLU A 169 -1.78 9.93 -5.44
N GLN A 170 -2.67 10.27 -4.51
CA GLN A 170 -3.95 10.91 -4.83
C GLN A 170 -3.76 12.25 -5.54
N GLY A 171 -2.91 13.12 -4.98
CA GLY A 171 -2.60 14.42 -5.58
C GLY A 171 -2.01 14.29 -6.98
N PHE A 172 -1.09 13.35 -7.17
CA PHE A 172 -0.55 13.02 -8.49
C PHE A 172 -1.65 12.56 -9.47
N THR A 173 -2.50 11.62 -9.06
CA THR A 173 -3.58 11.08 -9.89
C THR A 173 -4.54 12.16 -10.35
N GLN A 174 -4.91 13.07 -9.45
CA GLN A 174 -5.78 14.21 -9.75
C GLN A 174 -5.16 15.13 -10.83
N GLN A 175 -3.87 15.39 -10.74
CA GLN A 175 -3.14 16.20 -11.73
C GLN A 175 -2.98 15.47 -13.06
N TRP A 176 -2.63 14.20 -13.03
CA TRP A 176 -2.40 13.39 -14.22
C TRP A 176 -3.65 13.23 -15.09
N LEU A 177 -4.82 13.04 -14.46
CA LEU A 177 -6.09 12.94 -15.15
C LEU A 177 -6.61 14.29 -15.69
N GLY A 178 -6.16 15.40 -15.11
CA GLY A 178 -6.54 16.75 -15.51
C GLY A 178 -5.61 17.41 -16.53
N ALA A 179 -4.56 16.71 -16.94
CA ALA A 179 -3.52 17.22 -17.85
C ALA A 179 -3.93 17.14 -19.34
#